data_81a9249ddbbf7173529d995741f526f6
#
_entry.id   81a9249ddbbf7173529d995741f526f6
#
_cell.length_a   1.000
_cell.length_b   1.000
_cell.length_c   1.000
_cell.angle_alpha   90.00
_cell.angle_beta   90.00
_cell.angle_gamma   90.00
#
_symmetry.space_group_name_H-M   'P 1'
#
loop_
_entity.id
_entity.type
_entity.pdbx_description
1 polymer ?
#
loop_
_entity_poly.entity_id
_entity_poly.type
_entity_poly.pdbx_seq_one_letter_code
_entity_poly.pdbx_strand_id
1 'polypeptide(L)'
;MARGRAWKPKVIASEQNDTFKSLLKLLSSRGIQDQGQALIAGDKIIPEVAAHHPAAVRAWITPEGWEAPPLDVAWICLAPKLFEALNQFGTHSPLLVVGVPEMPLWSDNSQWPPGCSLFLALQNPDNLGAIVRSGVAFGVRRFVLLKEAAHPFHPKSMRAAGTGLLKATFERGPSIRELNVTGAPLFVLDAGGMPLEKMSFPERFALLPGVEGPGVPGHLALGQRISIS
;
A
#
# COMPACT_ATOMS: atom_id res chain seq x y z
N MET A 1 20.09 26.23 19.55
CA MET A 1 21.10 25.20 19.17
C MET A 1 20.93 24.01 20.11
N ALA A 2 20.19 22.99 19.69
CA ALA A 2 20.03 21.76 20.46
C ALA A 2 21.34 20.96 20.34
N ARG A 3 21.99 20.67 21.46
CA ARG A 3 23.18 19.84 21.52
C ARG A 3 22.83 18.45 20.99
N GLY A 4 23.45 18.07 19.86
CA GLY A 4 23.23 16.80 19.23
C GLY A 4 23.49 15.63 20.18
N ARG A 5 22.48 14.84 20.41
CA ARG A 5 22.65 13.47 20.92
C ARG A 5 23.55 12.75 19.94
N ALA A 6 24.69 12.25 20.40
CA ALA A 6 25.55 11.39 19.57
C ALA A 6 24.76 10.10 19.30
N TRP A 7 24.14 10.03 18.12
CA TRP A 7 23.42 8.85 17.64
C TRP A 7 24.41 7.70 17.49
N LYS A 8 24.26 6.67 18.28
CA LYS A 8 24.98 5.41 18.11
C LYS A 8 24.07 4.46 17.34
N PRO A 9 24.40 4.06 16.11
CA PRO A 9 23.63 3.08 15.39
C PRO A 9 23.71 1.72 16.07
N LYS A 10 22.62 0.95 15.98
CA LYS A 10 22.67 -0.48 16.22
C LYS A 10 23.25 -1.14 14.97
N VAL A 11 24.54 -1.54 15.03
CA VAL A 11 25.21 -2.19 13.91
C VAL A 11 24.83 -3.68 13.86
N ILE A 12 24.43 -4.16 12.69
CA ILE A 12 24.04 -5.56 12.45
C ILE A 12 24.82 -6.08 11.24
N ALA A 13 25.65 -7.09 11.46
CA ALA A 13 26.46 -7.73 10.43
C ALA A 13 26.11 -9.21 10.18
N SER A 14 25.21 -9.79 10.97
CA SER A 14 24.85 -11.21 10.89
C SER A 14 23.40 -11.40 10.44
N GLU A 15 23.18 -12.29 9.48
CA GLU A 15 21.85 -12.74 9.05
C GLU A 15 21.06 -13.45 10.17
N GLN A 16 21.76 -13.99 11.16
CA GLN A 16 21.15 -14.66 12.31
C GLN A 16 20.58 -13.69 13.36
N ASN A 17 20.84 -12.40 13.21
CA ASN A 17 20.33 -11.39 14.12
C ASN A 17 18.79 -11.31 14.06
N ASP A 18 18.13 -11.36 15.22
CA ASP A 18 16.66 -11.39 15.29
C ASP A 18 16.00 -10.12 14.74
N THR A 19 16.63 -8.95 14.92
CA THR A 19 16.13 -7.71 14.33
C THR A 19 16.18 -7.81 12.80
N PHE A 20 17.26 -8.30 12.21
CA PHE A 20 17.36 -8.49 10.77
C PHE A 20 16.32 -9.49 10.26
N LYS A 21 16.14 -10.62 10.92
CA LYS A 21 15.09 -11.61 10.59
C LYS A 21 13.69 -10.97 10.64
N SER A 22 13.45 -10.10 11.63
CA SER A 22 12.18 -9.38 11.73
C SER A 22 11.99 -8.41 10.56
N LEU A 23 13.04 -7.69 10.16
CA LEU A 23 12.99 -6.79 9.00
C LEU A 23 12.73 -7.54 7.69
N LEU A 24 13.32 -8.72 7.50
CA LEU A 24 13.07 -9.56 6.31
C LEU A 24 11.58 -9.96 6.17
N LYS A 25 10.87 -10.17 7.28
CA LYS A 25 9.43 -10.48 7.23
C LYS A 25 8.61 -9.35 6.62
N LEU A 26 9.07 -8.09 6.74
CA LEU A 26 8.40 -6.92 6.16
C LEU A 26 8.45 -6.88 4.62
N LEU A 27 9.16 -7.80 3.99
CA LEU A 27 9.14 -7.99 2.54
C LEU A 27 7.93 -8.79 2.04
N SER A 28 7.05 -9.24 2.94
CA SER A 28 5.85 -10.01 2.61
C SER A 28 4.59 -9.37 3.21
N SER A 29 3.45 -9.49 2.51
CA SER A 29 2.16 -9.02 2.99
C SER A 29 1.80 -9.57 4.38
N ARG A 30 2.06 -10.87 4.61
CA ARG A 30 1.80 -11.50 5.91
C ARG A 30 2.65 -10.90 7.03
N GLY A 31 3.95 -10.73 6.80
CA GLY A 31 4.83 -10.16 7.81
C GLY A 31 4.49 -8.70 8.14
N ILE A 32 4.03 -7.93 7.14
CA ILE A 32 3.53 -6.57 7.35
C ILE A 32 2.28 -6.58 8.24
N GLN A 33 1.32 -7.47 7.96
CA GLN A 33 0.11 -7.64 8.77
C GLN A 33 0.42 -8.08 10.20
N ASP A 34 1.29 -9.09 10.35
CA ASP A 34 1.63 -9.66 11.67
C ASP A 34 2.36 -8.63 12.56
N GLN A 35 3.18 -7.75 11.97
CA GLN A 35 3.98 -6.77 12.71
C GLN A 35 3.35 -5.38 12.78
N GLY A 36 2.35 -5.06 11.96
CA GLY A 36 1.79 -3.72 11.82
C GLY A 36 2.83 -2.69 11.34
N GLN A 37 3.85 -3.13 10.63
CA GLN A 37 4.97 -2.31 10.15
C GLN A 37 5.28 -2.62 8.69
N ALA A 38 5.86 -1.65 7.99
CA ALA A 38 6.30 -1.79 6.61
C ALA A 38 7.64 -1.11 6.39
N LEU A 39 8.34 -1.55 5.34
CA LEU A 39 9.55 -0.89 4.84
C LEU A 39 9.16 0.10 3.74
N ILE A 40 9.67 1.31 3.81
CA ILE A 40 9.57 2.30 2.74
C ILE A 40 10.94 2.80 2.31
N ALA A 41 11.09 3.15 1.05
CA ALA A 41 12.30 3.73 0.48
C ALA A 41 11.95 4.67 -0.68
N GLY A 42 12.84 5.59 -0.97
CA GLY A 42 12.76 6.48 -2.13
C GLY A 42 12.88 7.94 -1.77
N ASP A 43 13.56 8.68 -2.66
CA ASP A 43 13.97 10.07 -2.43
C ASP A 43 12.79 11.06 -2.30
N LYS A 44 11.61 10.69 -2.80
CA LYS A 44 10.40 11.52 -2.71
C LYS A 44 9.54 11.17 -1.50
N ILE A 45 9.38 9.88 -1.20
CA ILE A 45 8.46 9.44 -0.14
C ILE A 45 9.07 9.62 1.26
N ILE A 46 10.38 9.40 1.42
CA ILE A 46 11.05 9.54 2.72
C ILE A 46 10.94 10.96 3.28
N PRO A 47 11.28 12.04 2.53
CA PRO A 47 11.12 13.40 3.02
C PRO A 47 9.65 13.74 3.35
N GLU A 48 8.70 13.26 2.55
CA GLU A 48 7.28 13.50 2.79
C GLU A 48 6.79 12.82 4.08
N VAL A 49 7.19 11.57 4.31
CA VAL A 49 6.87 10.85 5.55
C VAL A 49 7.57 11.50 6.76
N ALA A 50 8.83 11.87 6.61
CA ALA A 50 9.60 12.52 7.68
C ALA A 50 9.00 13.87 8.09
N ALA A 51 8.48 14.64 7.13
CA ALA A 51 7.90 15.97 7.39
C ALA A 51 6.46 15.91 7.91
N HIS A 52 5.63 15.03 7.36
CA HIS A 52 4.18 15.04 7.62
C HIS A 52 3.71 13.89 8.54
N HIS A 53 4.50 12.82 8.66
CA HIS A 53 4.16 11.63 9.45
C HIS A 53 5.33 11.13 10.32
N PRO A 54 6.10 12.02 11.01
CA PRO A 54 7.29 11.61 11.77
C PRO A 54 6.96 10.60 12.87
N ALA A 55 5.77 10.70 13.47
CA ALA A 55 5.31 9.75 14.49
C ALA A 55 5.06 8.33 13.96
N ALA A 56 4.93 8.14 12.64
CA ALA A 56 4.81 6.82 12.05
C ALA A 56 6.17 6.12 11.91
N VAL A 57 7.29 6.86 11.87
CA VAL A 57 8.63 6.30 11.69
C VAL A 57 9.06 5.57 12.97
N ARG A 58 9.47 4.32 12.84
CA ARG A 58 9.94 3.45 13.93
C ARG A 58 11.45 3.25 13.92
N ALA A 59 12.04 3.15 12.72
CA ALA A 59 13.47 3.02 12.57
C ALA A 59 13.93 3.60 11.22
N TRP A 60 15.18 4.04 11.22
CA TRP A 60 15.94 4.50 10.05
C TRP A 60 17.04 3.50 9.78
N ILE A 61 17.08 2.93 8.59
CA ILE A 61 18.02 1.87 8.23
C ILE A 61 18.96 2.39 7.14
N THR A 62 20.25 2.26 7.38
CA THR A 62 21.31 2.64 6.43
C THR A 62 22.32 1.51 6.27
N PRO A 63 23.06 1.43 5.16
CA PRO A 63 24.31 0.70 5.14
C PRO A 63 25.37 1.40 5.99
N GLU A 64 26.47 0.72 6.24
CA GLU A 64 27.65 1.30 6.90
C GLU A 64 28.19 2.51 6.15
N GLY A 65 28.69 3.50 6.88
CA GLY A 65 29.31 4.71 6.32
C GLY A 65 28.33 5.82 5.92
N TRP A 66 27.02 5.64 6.13
CA TRP A 66 26.04 6.68 5.87
C TRP A 66 25.83 7.60 7.08
N GLU A 67 25.32 8.80 6.80
CA GLU A 67 25.01 9.80 7.81
C GLU A 67 23.87 9.37 8.76
N ALA A 68 23.88 9.95 9.96
CA ALA A 68 22.83 9.76 10.94
C ALA A 68 21.46 10.25 10.44
N PRO A 69 20.35 9.63 10.92
CA PRO A 69 19.02 10.08 10.54
C PRO A 69 18.75 11.53 10.99
N PRO A 70 17.98 12.30 10.22
CA PRO A 70 17.56 13.63 10.61
C PRO A 70 16.42 13.63 11.67
N LEU A 71 15.95 12.44 12.05
CA LEU A 71 14.84 12.21 13.00
C LEU A 71 15.33 11.54 14.28
N ASP A 72 14.65 11.82 15.39
CA ASP A 72 14.88 11.12 16.67
C ASP A 72 14.20 9.75 16.67
N VAL A 73 14.77 8.78 15.97
CA VAL A 73 14.26 7.42 15.81
C VAL A 73 15.38 6.39 15.96
N ALA A 74 15.03 5.11 16.11
CA ALA A 74 16.04 4.06 16.14
C ALA A 74 16.86 4.05 14.85
N TRP A 75 18.18 4.10 14.97
CA TRP A 75 19.09 3.99 13.82
C TRP A 75 19.70 2.60 13.76
N ILE A 76 19.47 1.91 12.65
CA ILE A 76 20.00 0.58 12.38
C ILE A 76 20.98 0.69 11.20
N CYS A 77 22.22 0.29 11.45
CA CYS A 77 23.25 0.24 10.44
C CYS A 77 23.49 -1.21 10.05
N LEU A 78 23.30 -1.53 8.78
CA LEU A 78 23.43 -2.89 8.26
C LEU A 78 24.71 -3.04 7.46
N ALA A 79 25.38 -4.19 7.58
CA ALA A 79 26.40 -4.59 6.63
C ALA A 79 25.83 -4.55 5.19
N PRO A 80 26.65 -4.18 4.17
CA PRO A 80 26.17 -3.95 2.81
C PRO A 80 25.28 -5.06 2.25
N LYS A 81 25.69 -6.32 2.40
CA LYS A 81 24.91 -7.49 1.92
C LYS A 81 23.53 -7.59 2.58
N LEU A 82 23.42 -7.26 3.88
CA LEU A 82 22.15 -7.29 4.60
C LEU A 82 21.24 -6.15 4.15
N PHE A 83 21.81 -4.98 3.90
CA PHE A 83 21.06 -3.85 3.37
C PHE A 83 20.49 -4.15 1.97
N GLU A 84 21.31 -4.70 1.08
CA GLU A 84 20.90 -5.12 -0.26
C GLU A 84 19.76 -6.16 -0.22
N ALA A 85 19.81 -7.12 0.71
CA ALA A 85 18.75 -8.12 0.87
C ALA A 85 17.38 -7.49 1.24
N LEU A 86 17.38 -6.36 1.94
CA LEU A 86 16.16 -5.62 2.28
C LEU A 86 15.74 -4.63 1.19
N ASN A 87 16.68 -4.09 0.43
CA ASN A 87 16.43 -3.02 -0.54
C ASN A 87 15.84 -3.54 -1.86
N GLN A 88 14.62 -4.09 -1.80
CA GLN A 88 13.87 -4.50 -2.98
C GLN A 88 13.27 -3.31 -3.77
N PHE A 89 13.52 -2.08 -3.33
CA PHE A 89 13.02 -0.87 -3.97
C PHE A 89 13.90 -0.40 -5.14
N GLY A 90 15.16 -0.85 -5.17
CA GLY A 90 16.13 -0.45 -6.20
C GLY A 90 16.52 1.03 -6.12
N THR A 91 16.50 1.61 -4.92
CA THR A 91 16.85 3.01 -4.66
C THR A 91 18.17 3.10 -3.90
N HIS A 92 18.87 4.23 -4.04
CA HIS A 92 20.08 4.57 -3.27
C HIS A 92 19.75 5.42 -2.04
N SER A 93 18.54 5.27 -1.50
CA SER A 93 18.06 5.96 -0.30
C SER A 93 18.12 5.06 0.92
N PRO A 94 18.08 5.61 2.15
CA PRO A 94 17.87 4.80 3.34
C PRO A 94 16.53 4.06 3.26
N LEU A 95 16.33 3.08 4.15
CA LEU A 95 15.03 2.45 4.34
C LEU A 95 14.43 2.95 5.65
N LEU A 96 13.13 3.20 5.68
CA LEU A 96 12.42 3.47 6.91
C LEU A 96 11.56 2.27 7.30
N VAL A 97 11.54 1.92 8.57
CA VAL A 97 10.44 1.13 9.15
C VAL A 97 9.37 2.10 9.60
N VAL A 98 8.17 1.93 9.09
CA VAL A 98 7.00 2.75 9.48
C VAL A 98 5.89 1.88 10.07
N GLY A 99 5.14 2.44 11.02
CA GLY A 99 3.88 1.84 11.44
C GLY A 99 2.87 1.91 10.29
N VAL A 100 2.21 0.81 10.01
CA VAL A 100 1.11 0.77 9.03
C VAL A 100 -0.14 1.33 9.69
N PRO A 101 -0.84 2.29 9.06
CA PRO A 101 -2.10 2.78 9.59
C PRO A 101 -3.14 1.64 9.67
N GLU A 102 -3.99 1.71 10.68
CA GLU A 102 -5.10 0.77 10.79
C GLU A 102 -6.03 0.89 9.58
N MET A 103 -6.40 -0.26 9.03
CA MET A 103 -7.37 -0.35 7.95
C MET A 103 -8.67 -0.91 8.54
N PRO A 104 -9.71 -0.07 8.76
CA PRO A 104 -10.98 -0.52 9.31
C PRO A 104 -11.64 -1.53 8.40
N LEU A 105 -12.55 -2.32 8.97
CA LEU A 105 -13.39 -3.21 8.17
C LEU A 105 -14.40 -2.37 7.37
N TRP A 106 -14.46 -2.65 6.08
CA TRP A 106 -15.50 -2.09 5.21
C TRP A 106 -16.89 -2.59 5.62
N SER A 107 -17.87 -1.71 5.57
CA SER A 107 -19.27 -2.04 5.74
C SER A 107 -20.10 -1.34 4.68
N ASP A 108 -21.02 -2.07 4.07
CA ASP A 108 -21.94 -1.53 3.06
C ASP A 108 -22.89 -0.47 3.64
N ASN A 109 -23.17 -0.55 4.94
CA ASN A 109 -23.97 0.43 5.69
C ASN A 109 -23.20 1.72 6.04
N SER A 110 -21.90 1.79 5.73
CA SER A 110 -21.11 3.01 5.94
C SER A 110 -21.56 4.11 4.98
N GLN A 111 -21.34 5.36 5.38
CA GLN A 111 -21.60 6.48 4.49
C GLN A 111 -20.71 6.42 3.24
N TRP A 112 -21.34 6.40 2.07
CA TRP A 112 -20.64 6.41 0.80
C TRP A 112 -20.14 7.82 0.48
N PRO A 113 -18.83 8.01 0.28
CA PRO A 113 -18.28 9.30 -0.12
C PRO A 113 -18.72 9.63 -1.57
N PRO A 114 -18.77 10.93 -1.93
CA PRO A 114 -18.93 11.32 -3.34
C PRO A 114 -17.78 10.78 -4.19
N GLY A 115 -18.08 10.44 -5.44
CA GLY A 115 -17.16 9.92 -6.42
C GLY A 115 -17.03 8.39 -6.38
N CYS A 116 -15.89 7.93 -6.88
CA CYS A 116 -15.57 6.51 -7.02
C CYS A 116 -14.97 5.91 -5.73
N SER A 117 -15.52 4.78 -5.29
CA SER A 117 -14.87 3.88 -4.33
C SER A 117 -14.34 2.65 -5.07
N LEU A 118 -13.03 2.39 -5.00
CA LEU A 118 -12.40 1.25 -5.70
C LEU A 118 -12.38 0.01 -4.80
N PHE A 119 -12.90 -1.09 -5.34
CA PHE A 119 -12.84 -2.41 -4.73
C PHE A 119 -11.77 -3.23 -5.43
N LEU A 120 -10.74 -3.64 -4.73
CA LEU A 120 -9.55 -4.22 -5.33
C LEU A 120 -9.30 -5.64 -4.83
N ALA A 121 -9.27 -6.61 -5.76
CA ALA A 121 -8.92 -8.01 -5.52
C ALA A 121 -7.56 -8.38 -6.16
N LEU A 122 -6.72 -7.39 -6.45
CA LEU A 122 -5.47 -7.57 -7.18
C LEU A 122 -4.42 -8.27 -6.32
N GLN A 123 -4.00 -9.45 -6.74
CA GLN A 123 -2.97 -10.23 -6.05
C GLN A 123 -1.55 -9.74 -6.36
N ASN A 124 -1.34 -9.17 -7.56
CA ASN A 124 -0.06 -8.61 -7.93
C ASN A 124 0.15 -7.24 -7.25
N PRO A 125 1.19 -7.09 -6.41
CA PRO A 125 1.42 -5.86 -5.68
C PRO A 125 1.84 -4.68 -6.59
N ASP A 126 2.50 -4.91 -7.72
CA ASP A 126 2.84 -3.84 -8.66
C ASP A 126 1.56 -3.28 -9.31
N ASN A 127 0.61 -4.15 -9.71
CA ASN A 127 -0.68 -3.75 -10.27
C ASN A 127 -1.52 -3.00 -9.23
N LEU A 128 -1.54 -3.47 -7.98
CA LEU A 128 -2.22 -2.78 -6.88
C LEU A 128 -1.67 -1.35 -6.71
N GLY A 129 -0.35 -1.21 -6.64
CA GLY A 129 0.28 0.10 -6.48
C GLY A 129 0.01 1.03 -7.66
N ALA A 130 0.04 0.53 -8.89
CA ALA A 130 -0.26 1.32 -10.09
C ALA A 130 -1.70 1.85 -10.09
N ILE A 131 -2.67 1.01 -9.72
CA ILE A 131 -4.08 1.40 -9.60
C ILE A 131 -4.28 2.42 -8.48
N VAL A 132 -3.65 2.24 -7.33
CA VAL A 132 -3.73 3.22 -6.23
C VAL A 132 -3.20 4.58 -6.69
N ARG A 133 -2.03 4.61 -7.36
CA ARG A 133 -1.46 5.85 -7.90
C ARG A 133 -2.42 6.55 -8.87
N SER A 134 -2.94 5.82 -9.83
CA SER A 134 -3.85 6.34 -10.84
C SER A 134 -5.17 6.80 -10.20
N GLY A 135 -5.75 5.98 -9.33
CA GLY A 135 -6.98 6.30 -8.62
C GLY A 135 -6.86 7.60 -7.81
N VAL A 136 -5.78 7.75 -7.05
CA VAL A 136 -5.52 8.99 -6.30
C VAL A 136 -5.36 10.19 -7.22
N ALA A 137 -4.67 10.05 -8.36
CA ALA A 137 -4.52 11.12 -9.34
C ALA A 137 -5.86 11.57 -9.94
N PHE A 138 -6.81 10.64 -10.11
CA PHE A 138 -8.18 10.91 -10.55
C PHE A 138 -9.15 11.24 -9.42
N GLY A 139 -8.67 11.47 -8.21
CA GLY A 139 -9.50 11.91 -7.09
C GLY A 139 -10.11 10.81 -6.22
N VAL A 140 -9.88 9.54 -6.54
CA VAL A 140 -10.30 8.43 -5.66
C VAL A 140 -9.57 8.53 -4.33
N ARG A 141 -10.32 8.45 -3.24
CA ARG A 141 -9.76 8.47 -1.87
C ARG A 141 -10.01 7.18 -1.12
N ARG A 142 -11.08 6.46 -1.44
CA ARG A 142 -11.51 5.23 -0.77
C ARG A 142 -11.14 4.01 -1.59
N PHE A 143 -10.34 3.13 -1.00
CA PHE A 143 -9.90 1.86 -1.57
C PHE A 143 -10.29 0.73 -0.62
N VAL A 144 -11.19 -0.14 -1.06
CA VAL A 144 -11.60 -1.33 -0.31
C VAL A 144 -10.78 -2.50 -0.82
N LEU A 145 -9.88 -2.99 0.01
CA LEU A 145 -9.01 -4.13 -0.30
C LEU A 145 -9.74 -5.42 0.04
N LEU A 146 -10.11 -6.18 -0.97
CA LEU A 146 -10.72 -7.48 -0.79
C LEU A 146 -9.71 -8.48 -0.23
N LYS A 147 -10.16 -9.56 0.35
CA LYS A 147 -9.32 -10.55 1.03
C LYS A 147 -8.19 -11.11 0.14
N GLU A 148 -8.42 -11.15 -1.16
CA GLU A 148 -7.46 -11.62 -2.18
C GLU A 148 -6.40 -10.59 -2.54
N ALA A 149 -6.58 -9.32 -2.17
CA ALA A 149 -5.67 -8.25 -2.57
C ALA A 149 -4.29 -8.36 -1.92
N ALA A 150 -3.26 -7.98 -2.65
CA ALA A 150 -1.94 -7.75 -2.07
C ALA A 150 -2.00 -6.63 -1.02
N HIS A 151 -1.01 -6.58 -0.13
CA HIS A 151 -0.93 -5.53 0.88
C HIS A 151 -0.47 -4.20 0.25
N PRO A 152 -1.14 -3.06 0.48
CA PRO A 152 -0.77 -1.79 -0.15
C PRO A 152 0.61 -1.29 0.28
N PHE A 153 1.05 -1.63 1.49
CA PHE A 153 2.38 -1.33 2.01
C PHE A 153 3.44 -2.42 1.69
N HIS A 154 3.13 -3.36 0.78
CA HIS A 154 4.15 -4.26 0.25
C HIS A 154 5.19 -3.44 -0.55
N PRO A 155 6.52 -3.74 -0.45
CA PRO A 155 7.57 -2.96 -1.13
C PRO A 155 7.30 -2.67 -2.61
N LYS A 156 6.81 -3.65 -3.35
CA LYS A 156 6.45 -3.49 -4.77
C LYS A 156 5.25 -2.57 -4.96
N SER A 157 4.19 -2.70 -4.12
CA SER A 157 3.03 -1.81 -4.18
C SER A 157 3.44 -0.37 -3.89
N MET A 158 4.26 -0.16 -2.88
CA MET A 158 4.74 1.18 -2.51
C MET A 158 5.60 1.80 -3.61
N ARG A 159 6.50 1.03 -4.22
CA ARG A 159 7.29 1.50 -5.35
C ARG A 159 6.41 1.98 -6.50
N ALA A 160 5.37 1.21 -6.84
CA ALA A 160 4.45 1.52 -7.94
C ALA A 160 3.52 2.70 -7.60
N ALA A 161 3.04 2.79 -6.36
CA ALA A 161 2.13 3.83 -5.89
C ALA A 161 2.83 5.17 -5.60
N GLY A 162 4.10 5.12 -5.18
CA GLY A 162 4.83 6.32 -4.74
C GLY A 162 4.11 7.06 -3.62
N THR A 163 4.18 8.38 -3.61
CA THR A 163 3.52 9.24 -2.62
C THR A 163 1.98 9.20 -2.68
N GLY A 164 1.40 8.66 -3.75
CA GLY A 164 -0.04 8.45 -3.87
C GLY A 164 -0.60 7.60 -2.74
N LEU A 165 0.20 6.65 -2.23
CA LEU A 165 -0.21 5.79 -1.12
C LEU A 165 -0.57 6.58 0.15
N LEU A 166 0.13 7.68 0.43
CA LEU A 166 -0.08 8.52 1.61
C LEU A 166 -1.40 9.31 1.58
N LYS A 167 -2.02 9.40 0.40
CA LYS A 167 -3.28 10.12 0.15
C LYS A 167 -4.49 9.20 0.05
N ALA A 168 -4.25 7.88 0.03
CA ALA A 168 -5.28 6.87 -0.08
C ALA A 168 -5.80 6.44 1.30
N THR A 169 -7.10 6.25 1.41
CA THR A 169 -7.73 5.62 2.58
C THR A 169 -8.05 4.17 2.24
N PHE A 170 -7.55 3.25 3.06
CA PHE A 170 -7.74 1.82 2.86
C PHE A 170 -8.69 1.24 3.89
N GLU A 171 -9.60 0.39 3.42
CA GLU A 171 -10.49 -0.43 4.23
C GLU A 171 -10.30 -1.91 3.85
N ARG A 172 -10.53 -2.82 4.80
CA ARG A 172 -10.47 -4.26 4.55
C ARG A 172 -11.87 -4.75 4.19
N GLY A 173 -12.02 -5.26 2.97
CA GLY A 173 -13.25 -5.86 2.48
C GLY A 173 -13.32 -7.38 2.73
N PRO A 174 -14.48 -7.99 2.41
CA PRO A 174 -14.65 -9.44 2.41
C PRO A 174 -13.88 -10.11 1.27
N SER A 175 -14.00 -11.43 1.14
CA SER A 175 -13.62 -12.13 -0.10
C SER A 175 -14.48 -11.63 -1.25
N ILE A 176 -13.88 -11.57 -2.47
CA ILE A 176 -14.66 -11.22 -3.68
C ILE A 176 -15.87 -12.14 -3.87
N ARG A 177 -15.80 -13.38 -3.38
CA ARG A 177 -16.91 -14.35 -3.46
C ARG A 177 -18.07 -14.00 -2.51
N GLU A 178 -17.78 -13.25 -1.45
CA GLU A 178 -18.72 -12.84 -0.41
C GLU A 178 -19.12 -11.36 -0.56
N LEU A 179 -18.51 -10.67 -1.53
CA LEU A 179 -18.76 -9.25 -1.75
C LEU A 179 -20.22 -9.03 -2.18
N ASN A 180 -20.91 -8.19 -1.42
CA ASN A 180 -22.25 -7.71 -1.75
C ASN A 180 -22.27 -6.20 -1.52
N VAL A 181 -22.55 -5.43 -2.58
CA VAL A 181 -22.59 -3.97 -2.56
C VAL A 181 -24.01 -3.55 -2.89
N THR A 182 -24.71 -2.97 -1.93
CA THR A 182 -26.09 -2.50 -2.07
C THR A 182 -26.24 -1.01 -1.79
N GLY A 183 -25.30 -0.42 -1.06
CA GLY A 183 -25.34 1.01 -0.66
C GLY A 183 -25.01 2.00 -1.77
N ALA A 184 -24.44 1.51 -2.90
CA ALA A 184 -24.18 2.32 -4.10
C ALA A 184 -24.19 1.44 -5.36
N PRO A 185 -24.40 1.99 -6.56
CA PRO A 185 -24.27 1.25 -7.82
C PRO A 185 -22.85 0.69 -7.98
N LEU A 186 -22.79 -0.62 -8.27
CA LEU A 186 -21.53 -1.33 -8.54
C LEU A 186 -21.30 -1.44 -10.06
N PHE A 187 -20.18 -0.92 -10.52
CA PHE A 187 -19.68 -1.09 -11.88
C PHE A 187 -18.54 -2.09 -11.87
N VAL A 188 -18.57 -3.02 -12.82
CA VAL A 188 -17.59 -4.08 -12.92
C VAL A 188 -16.90 -3.98 -14.29
N LEU A 189 -15.56 -3.90 -14.30
CA LEU A 189 -14.80 -3.95 -15.55
C LEU A 189 -14.82 -5.36 -16.11
N ASP A 190 -15.40 -5.51 -17.29
CA ASP A 190 -15.57 -6.79 -17.99
C ASP A 190 -15.53 -6.55 -19.51
N ALA A 191 -14.77 -7.36 -20.24
CA ALA A 191 -14.61 -7.22 -21.69
C ALA A 191 -15.95 -7.31 -22.47
N GLY A 192 -16.95 -8.01 -21.92
CA GLY A 192 -18.30 -8.12 -22.48
C GLY A 192 -19.28 -7.04 -22.00
N GLY A 193 -18.79 -6.01 -21.31
CA GLY A 193 -19.61 -4.94 -20.77
C GLY A 193 -20.03 -3.88 -21.80
N MET A 194 -20.81 -2.90 -21.35
CA MET A 194 -21.14 -1.71 -22.15
C MET A 194 -19.90 -0.84 -22.29
N PRO A 195 -19.62 -0.30 -23.49
CA PRO A 195 -18.51 0.63 -23.69
C PRO A 195 -18.58 1.82 -22.72
N LEU A 196 -17.43 2.16 -22.13
CA LEU A 196 -17.31 3.23 -21.12
C LEU A 196 -17.86 4.57 -21.63
N GLU A 197 -17.69 4.87 -22.92
CA GLU A 197 -18.14 6.12 -23.56
C GLU A 197 -19.67 6.26 -23.57
N LYS A 198 -20.40 5.17 -23.37
CA LYS A 198 -21.88 5.15 -23.31
C LYS A 198 -22.41 5.18 -21.88
N MET A 199 -21.50 5.25 -20.90
CA MET A 199 -21.87 5.20 -19.50
C MET A 199 -21.96 6.60 -18.89
N SER A 200 -22.90 6.75 -17.95
CA SER A 200 -22.98 7.90 -17.06
C SER A 200 -22.86 7.41 -15.62
N PHE A 201 -21.90 7.93 -14.90
CA PHE A 201 -21.70 7.54 -13.49
C PHE A 201 -22.53 8.45 -12.58
N PRO A 202 -23.18 7.87 -11.56
CA PRO A 202 -23.84 8.65 -10.53
C PRO A 202 -22.82 9.36 -9.63
N GLU A 203 -23.30 10.27 -8.79
CA GLU A 203 -22.43 11.00 -7.86
C GLU A 203 -21.60 10.09 -6.95
N ARG A 204 -22.12 8.90 -6.61
CA ARG A 204 -21.48 7.91 -5.74
C ARG A 204 -21.58 6.55 -6.37
N PHE A 205 -20.46 5.87 -6.51
CA PHE A 205 -20.43 4.53 -7.10
C PHE A 205 -19.25 3.71 -6.63
N ALA A 206 -19.40 2.41 -6.73
CA ALA A 206 -18.34 1.43 -6.58
C ALA A 206 -17.81 1.02 -7.95
N LEU A 207 -16.49 0.85 -8.08
CA LEU A 207 -15.85 0.29 -9.25
C LEU A 207 -15.00 -0.90 -8.83
N LEU A 208 -15.24 -2.06 -9.44
CA LEU A 208 -14.48 -3.29 -9.28
C LEU A 208 -13.75 -3.57 -10.60
N PRO A 209 -12.43 -3.36 -10.66
CA PRO A 209 -11.62 -3.86 -11.78
C PRO A 209 -11.72 -5.38 -11.86
N GLY A 210 -11.64 -5.91 -13.07
CA GLY A 210 -11.64 -7.36 -13.30
C GLY A 210 -10.55 -8.07 -12.48
N VAL A 211 -10.81 -9.32 -12.11
CA VAL A 211 -9.83 -10.18 -11.42
C VAL A 211 -8.98 -10.89 -12.45
N GLU A 212 -7.68 -10.89 -12.26
CA GLU A 212 -6.75 -11.65 -13.09
C GLU A 212 -7.07 -13.15 -12.99
N GLY A 213 -7.24 -13.81 -14.13
CA GLY A 213 -7.45 -15.25 -14.26
C GLY A 213 -8.93 -15.66 -14.39
N PRO A 214 -9.64 -16.05 -13.32
CA PRO A 214 -10.98 -16.65 -13.41
C PRO A 214 -12.11 -15.67 -13.79
N GLY A 215 -11.80 -14.37 -13.93
CA GLY A 215 -12.82 -13.35 -14.17
C GLY A 215 -13.63 -13.00 -12.91
N VAL A 216 -14.68 -12.20 -13.09
CA VAL A 216 -15.54 -11.75 -12.01
C VAL A 216 -16.54 -12.83 -11.62
N PRO A 217 -16.76 -13.13 -10.32
CA PRO A 217 -17.79 -14.07 -9.89
C PRO A 217 -19.19 -13.75 -10.45
N GLY A 218 -19.93 -14.78 -10.84
CA GLY A 218 -21.22 -14.62 -11.51
C GLY A 218 -22.26 -13.78 -10.76
N HIS A 219 -22.27 -13.82 -9.43
CA HIS A 219 -23.18 -13.00 -8.62
C HIS A 219 -22.88 -11.49 -8.71
N LEU A 220 -21.63 -11.10 -8.93
CA LEU A 220 -21.22 -9.70 -9.16
C LEU A 220 -21.48 -9.26 -10.61
N ALA A 221 -21.68 -10.20 -11.50
CA ALA A 221 -22.08 -9.94 -12.88
C ALA A 221 -23.49 -9.34 -13.01
N LEU A 222 -24.27 -9.32 -11.94
CA LEU A 222 -25.55 -8.62 -11.84
C LEU A 222 -25.37 -7.09 -11.71
N GLY A 223 -24.15 -6.61 -11.38
CA GLY A 223 -23.78 -5.20 -11.47
C GLY A 223 -23.70 -4.70 -12.91
N GLN A 224 -23.57 -3.40 -13.09
CA GLN A 224 -23.40 -2.82 -14.42
C GLN A 224 -21.99 -3.16 -14.94
N ARG A 225 -21.92 -3.97 -16.00
CA ARG A 225 -20.64 -4.30 -16.66
C ARG A 225 -20.26 -3.19 -17.60
N ILE A 226 -19.01 -2.76 -17.51
CA ILE A 226 -18.43 -1.75 -18.42
C ILE A 226 -17.15 -2.30 -19.06
N SER A 227 -16.96 -1.98 -20.32
CA SER A 227 -15.76 -2.34 -21.08
C SER A 227 -14.96 -1.11 -21.46
N ILE A 228 -13.64 -1.30 -21.51
CA ILE A 228 -12.68 -0.35 -22.05
C ILE A 228 -12.20 -0.95 -23.36
N SER A 229 -12.44 -0.26 -24.47
CA SER A 229 -11.98 -0.63 -25.82
C SER A 229 -10.53 -0.26 -26.04
#